data_273a7643ac64cb5b850a0d81814aab75
#
_entry.id   273a7643ac64cb5b850a0d81814aab75
#
_cell.length_a   1.000
_cell.length_b   1.000
_cell.length_c   1.000
_cell.angle_alpha   90.00
_cell.angle_beta   90.00
_cell.angle_gamma   90.00
#
_symmetry.space_group_name_H-M   'P 1'
#
loop_
_entity.id
_entity.type
_entity.pdbx_description
1 polymer ?
#
loop_
_entity_poly.entity_id
_entity_poly.type
_entity_poly.pdbx_seq_one_letter_code
_entity_poly.pdbx_strand_id
1 'polypeptide(L)'
;QNSRVPLDPAKPILVTSLVSIDDFSQSSSLGRLIGEQVASRLVMSGYSVIDVTLRKTLLVQQGAGQFMLSRDVKDISRLNSAQAVAVGTYAIGEEDVFLNLRLIRAGDGRILSAYDFTIKNDRNISSLTPPPVVHINAGN
;
A
#
# COMPACT_ATOMS: atom_id res chain seq x y z
N GLN A 1 -9.67 -14.50 6.22
CA GLN A 1 -8.59 -14.61 5.66
C GLN A 1 -8.50 -15.29 4.39
N ASN A 2 -7.91 -14.69 3.42
CA ASN A 2 -7.82 -15.23 2.11
C ASN A 2 -6.43 -15.66 1.73
N SER A 3 -5.52 -15.57 2.65
CA SER A 3 -4.16 -16.01 2.38
C SER A 3 -4.08 -17.50 2.44
N ARG A 4 -3.57 -18.10 1.39
CA ARG A 4 -3.40 -19.54 1.36
C ARG A 4 -1.96 -19.96 1.55
N VAL A 5 -1.07 -19.00 1.66
CA VAL A 5 0.36 -19.27 1.82
C VAL A 5 0.68 -19.12 3.28
N PRO A 6 1.24 -20.14 3.91
CA PRO A 6 1.62 -20.01 5.31
C PRO A 6 2.73 -18.99 5.45
N LEU A 7 2.54 -18.07 6.38
CA LEU A 7 3.52 -17.06 6.70
C LEU A 7 4.21 -17.46 8.01
N ASP A 8 5.50 -17.18 8.08
CA ASP A 8 6.29 -17.51 9.25
C ASP A 8 6.24 -16.34 10.22
N PRO A 9 5.68 -16.50 11.42
CA PRO A 9 5.61 -15.37 12.37
C PRO A 9 6.98 -14.82 12.76
N ALA A 10 8.04 -15.61 12.61
CA ALA A 10 9.37 -15.16 12.99
C ALA A 10 10.04 -14.30 11.93
N LYS A 11 9.51 -14.28 10.70
CA LYS A 11 10.11 -13.50 9.62
C LYS A 11 9.34 -12.23 9.39
N PRO A 12 10.02 -11.12 9.15
CA PRO A 12 9.31 -9.83 9.04
C PRO A 12 8.47 -9.71 7.77
N ILE A 13 7.42 -8.91 7.90
CA ILE A 13 6.63 -8.44 6.79
C ILE A 13 6.81 -6.93 6.75
N LEU A 14 7.19 -6.40 5.60
CA LEU A 14 7.24 -4.96 5.43
C LEU A 14 5.84 -4.45 5.15
N VAL A 15 5.50 -3.30 5.70
CA VAL A 15 4.21 -2.67 5.42
C VAL A 15 4.46 -1.28 4.89
N THR A 16 3.84 -0.96 3.76
CA THR A 16 4.00 0.34 3.10
C THR A 16 2.71 1.14 3.21
N SER A 17 2.81 2.43 2.96
CA SER A 17 1.60 3.24 2.75
C SER A 17 0.92 2.80 1.47
N LEU A 18 -0.39 3.00 1.41
CA LEU A 18 -1.09 2.89 0.15
C LEU A 18 -0.80 4.14 -0.67
N VAL A 19 -0.74 3.97 -1.97
CA VAL A 19 -0.51 5.09 -2.88
C VAL A 19 -1.70 5.25 -3.81
N SER A 20 -1.84 6.46 -4.36
CA SER A 20 -2.91 6.71 -5.32
C SER A 20 -2.67 5.89 -6.58
N ILE A 21 -3.73 5.30 -7.13
CA ILE A 21 -3.61 4.56 -8.38
C ILE A 21 -3.25 5.50 -9.52
N ASP A 22 -3.49 6.79 -9.37
CA ASP A 22 -3.18 7.77 -10.41
C ASP A 22 -1.75 8.27 -10.34
N ASP A 23 -1.10 8.14 -9.19
CA ASP A 23 0.27 8.64 -9.04
C ASP A 23 0.94 7.87 -7.89
N PHE A 24 1.74 6.89 -8.24
CA PHE A 24 2.39 6.02 -7.26
C PHE A 24 3.41 6.76 -6.40
N SER A 25 3.87 7.92 -6.85
CA SER A 25 4.84 8.69 -6.09
C SER A 25 4.18 9.59 -5.05
N GLN A 26 2.86 9.74 -5.10
CA GLN A 26 2.17 10.65 -4.22
C GLN A 26 1.83 9.98 -2.90
N SER A 27 2.29 10.54 -1.81
CA SER A 27 1.93 10.06 -0.50
C SER A 27 0.76 10.88 0.03
N SER A 28 -0.02 10.30 0.92
CA SER A 28 -1.16 10.99 1.52
C SER A 28 -1.34 10.51 2.95
N SER A 29 -2.04 11.32 3.74
CA SER A 29 -2.37 10.91 5.09
C SER A 29 -3.27 9.67 5.09
N LEU A 30 -4.18 9.58 4.13
CA LEU A 30 -5.05 8.40 4.02
C LEU A 30 -4.23 7.15 3.77
N GLY A 31 -3.35 7.19 2.78
CA GLY A 31 -2.54 6.02 2.43
C GLY A 31 -1.64 5.58 3.57
N ARG A 32 -1.06 6.55 4.28
CA ARG A 32 -0.22 6.25 5.42
C ARG A 32 -1.03 5.68 6.58
N LEU A 33 -2.18 6.25 6.86
CA LEU A 33 -3.04 5.77 7.93
C LEU A 33 -3.46 4.33 7.70
N ILE A 34 -3.89 4.00 6.49
CA ILE A 34 -4.30 2.64 6.19
C ILE A 34 -3.12 1.68 6.30
N GLY A 35 -1.96 2.09 5.83
CA GLY A 35 -0.75 1.27 5.99
C GLY A 35 -0.44 1.00 7.45
N GLU A 36 -0.57 2.02 8.29
CA GLU A 36 -0.33 1.84 9.72
C GLU A 36 -1.36 0.92 10.36
N GLN A 37 -2.62 0.99 9.91
CA GLN A 37 -3.65 0.10 10.41
C GLN A 37 -3.38 -1.36 10.00
N VAL A 38 -2.90 -1.57 8.78
CA VAL A 38 -2.52 -2.90 8.34
C VAL A 38 -1.36 -3.42 9.19
N ALA A 39 -0.36 -2.58 9.45
CA ALA A 39 0.76 -2.96 10.30
C ALA A 39 0.28 -3.37 11.68
N SER A 40 -0.61 -2.60 12.28
CA SER A 40 -1.15 -2.91 13.60
C SER A 40 -1.89 -4.24 13.61
N ARG A 41 -2.70 -4.50 12.58
CA ARG A 41 -3.42 -5.76 12.49
C ARG A 41 -2.48 -6.94 12.40
N LEU A 42 -1.42 -6.81 11.63
CA LEU A 42 -0.46 -7.89 11.47
C LEU A 42 0.28 -8.15 12.78
N VAL A 43 0.65 -7.10 13.49
CA VAL A 43 1.30 -7.26 14.80
C VAL A 43 0.36 -7.95 15.77
N MET A 44 -0.91 -7.54 15.80
CA MET A 44 -1.88 -8.15 16.69
C MET A 44 -2.15 -9.61 16.32
N SER A 45 -1.90 -9.99 15.08
CA SER A 45 -2.04 -11.37 14.63
C SER A 45 -0.78 -12.20 14.88
N GLY A 46 0.24 -11.63 15.49
CA GLY A 46 1.44 -12.36 15.89
C GLY A 46 2.60 -12.28 14.91
N TYR A 47 2.52 -11.42 13.90
CA TYR A 47 3.59 -11.31 12.92
C TYR A 47 4.58 -10.22 13.29
N SER A 48 5.81 -10.40 12.86
CA SER A 48 6.84 -9.39 12.98
C SER A 48 6.69 -8.41 11.81
N VAL A 49 6.65 -7.12 12.10
CA VAL A 49 6.36 -6.10 11.08
C VAL A 49 7.45 -5.05 11.09
N ILE A 50 7.87 -4.64 9.90
CA ILE A 50 8.73 -3.47 9.71
C ILE A 50 7.90 -2.45 8.94
N ASP A 51 7.65 -1.32 9.57
CA ASP A 51 6.78 -0.30 9.02
C ASP A 51 7.62 0.69 8.20
N VAL A 52 7.37 0.74 6.91
CA VAL A 52 8.07 1.66 6.01
C VAL A 52 7.11 2.70 5.43
N THR A 53 6.02 2.99 6.14
CA THR A 53 4.99 3.89 5.64
C THR A 53 5.50 5.32 5.41
N LEU A 54 6.61 5.68 6.03
CA LEU A 54 7.16 7.02 5.87
C LEU A 54 8.13 7.15 4.71
N ARG A 55 8.40 6.08 3.97
CA ARG A 55 9.28 6.15 2.82
C ARG A 55 8.55 6.82 1.65
N LYS A 56 9.31 7.52 0.82
CA LYS A 56 8.71 8.31 -0.25
C LYS A 56 8.26 7.48 -1.44
N THR A 57 9.13 6.63 -1.94
CA THR A 57 8.84 5.89 -3.16
C THR A 57 8.71 4.42 -2.84
N LEU A 58 7.50 3.94 -2.85
CA LEU A 58 7.19 2.57 -2.44
C LEU A 58 6.94 1.65 -3.62
N LEU A 59 6.29 2.17 -4.64
CA LEU A 59 5.95 1.41 -5.83
C LEU A 59 6.40 2.16 -7.05
N VAL A 60 6.73 1.43 -8.09
CA VAL A 60 7.10 1.98 -9.39
C VAL A 60 6.16 1.39 -10.41
N GLN A 61 5.58 2.24 -11.24
CA GLN A 61 4.71 1.76 -12.30
C GLN A 61 5.57 1.20 -13.43
N GLN A 62 5.22 0.00 -13.89
CA GLN A 62 5.95 -0.64 -14.94
C GLN A 62 5.00 -1.02 -16.03
N GLY A 63 5.00 -0.26 -17.12
CA GLY A 63 4.16 -0.58 -18.27
C GLY A 63 2.68 -0.55 -17.94
N ALA A 64 1.93 -1.33 -18.63
CA ALA A 64 0.48 -1.27 -18.69
C ALA A 64 -0.19 -1.68 -17.37
N GLY A 65 -0.30 -0.75 -16.46
CA GLY A 65 -1.07 -0.99 -15.24
C GLY A 65 -0.40 -1.87 -14.21
N GLN A 66 0.81 -2.32 -14.47
CA GLN A 66 1.54 -3.14 -13.51
C GLN A 66 2.43 -2.27 -12.66
N PHE A 67 2.72 -2.73 -11.46
CA PHE A 67 3.64 -2.03 -10.59
C PHE A 67 4.64 -3.00 -9.99
N MET A 68 5.73 -2.45 -9.50
CA MET A 68 6.75 -3.22 -8.82
C MET A 68 7.22 -2.46 -7.61
N LEU A 69 7.84 -3.15 -6.68
CA LEU A 69 8.39 -2.51 -5.50
C LEU A 69 9.55 -1.62 -5.91
N SER A 70 9.67 -0.48 -5.25
CA SER A 70 10.81 0.41 -5.49
C SER A 70 12.09 -0.27 -5.06
N ARG A 71 13.22 0.24 -5.56
CA ARG A 71 14.52 -0.28 -5.15
C ARG A 71 14.73 -0.16 -3.65
N ASP A 72 14.28 0.95 -3.06
CA ASP A 72 14.44 1.17 -1.63
C ASP A 72 13.72 0.10 -0.83
N VAL A 73 12.48 -0.21 -1.21
CA VAL A 73 11.72 -1.25 -0.52
C VAL A 73 12.35 -2.63 -0.73
N LYS A 74 12.85 -2.91 -1.93
CA LYS A 74 13.53 -4.17 -2.19
C LYS A 74 14.79 -4.31 -1.33
N ASP A 75 15.54 -3.24 -1.18
CA ASP A 75 16.76 -3.26 -0.38
C ASP A 75 16.43 -3.48 1.10
N ILE A 76 15.42 -2.79 1.62
CA ILE A 76 15.00 -2.99 3.00
C ILE A 76 14.54 -4.43 3.22
N SER A 77 13.79 -4.97 2.27
CA SER A 77 13.34 -6.36 2.35
C SER A 77 14.51 -7.32 2.46
N ARG A 78 15.50 -7.14 1.59
CA ARG A 78 16.64 -8.04 1.55
C ARG A 78 17.47 -7.92 2.83
N LEU A 79 17.70 -6.70 3.28
CA LEU A 79 18.54 -6.48 4.46
C LEU A 79 17.91 -7.05 5.72
N ASN A 80 16.59 -7.12 5.76
CA ASN A 80 15.88 -7.61 6.94
C ASN A 80 15.35 -9.03 6.76
N SER A 81 15.67 -9.67 5.67
CA SER A 81 15.17 -11.03 5.36
C SER A 81 13.65 -11.10 5.44
N ALA A 82 12.99 -10.07 4.91
CA ALA A 82 11.54 -10.03 4.93
C ALA A 82 10.97 -11.12 4.05
N GLN A 83 9.89 -11.73 4.49
CA GLN A 83 9.22 -12.76 3.69
C GLN A 83 8.23 -12.18 2.72
N ALA A 84 7.66 -11.03 3.04
CA ALA A 84 6.60 -10.44 2.21
C ALA A 84 6.53 -8.95 2.43
N VAL A 85 5.87 -8.27 1.50
CA VAL A 85 5.62 -6.85 1.58
C VAL A 85 4.12 -6.63 1.37
N ALA A 86 3.50 -5.93 2.30
CA ALA A 86 2.10 -5.53 2.18
C ALA A 86 2.05 -4.16 1.51
N VAL A 87 1.44 -4.10 0.35
CA VAL A 87 1.36 -2.87 -0.45
C VAL A 87 -0.10 -2.64 -0.85
N GLY A 88 -0.39 -1.46 -1.32
CA GLY A 88 -1.74 -1.21 -1.79
C GLY A 88 -1.86 0.10 -2.55
N THR A 89 -2.99 0.21 -3.21
CA THR A 89 -3.36 1.43 -3.93
C THR A 89 -4.78 1.83 -3.54
N TYR A 90 -5.10 3.08 -3.76
CA TYR A 90 -6.47 3.56 -3.58
C TYR A 90 -6.88 4.44 -4.74
N ALA A 91 -8.17 4.53 -4.96
CA ALA A 91 -8.75 5.42 -5.95
C ALA A 91 -9.94 6.12 -5.31
N ILE A 92 -10.02 7.44 -5.47
CA ILE A 92 -11.08 8.23 -4.87
C ILE A 92 -12.21 8.38 -5.88
N GLY A 93 -13.37 7.84 -5.54
CA GLY A 93 -14.58 8.08 -6.32
C GLY A 93 -15.46 9.11 -5.63
N GLU A 94 -16.60 9.41 -6.21
CA GLU A 94 -17.50 10.39 -5.62
C GLU A 94 -18.11 9.88 -4.32
N GLU A 95 -18.54 8.64 -4.31
CA GLU A 95 -19.22 8.08 -3.15
C GLU A 95 -18.35 7.14 -2.36
N ASP A 96 -17.39 6.50 -3.00
CA ASP A 96 -16.58 5.49 -2.37
C ASP A 96 -15.11 5.72 -2.64
N VAL A 97 -14.29 5.29 -1.71
CA VAL A 97 -12.85 5.15 -1.93
C VAL A 97 -12.58 3.67 -2.13
N PHE A 98 -11.95 3.33 -3.24
CA PHE A 98 -11.65 1.95 -3.59
C PHE A 98 -10.24 1.64 -3.14
N LEU A 99 -10.07 0.53 -2.43
CA LEU A 99 -8.80 0.14 -1.86
C LEU A 99 -8.43 -1.24 -2.34
N ASN A 100 -7.18 -1.41 -2.68
CA ASN A 100 -6.63 -2.69 -3.08
C ASN A 100 -5.38 -2.95 -2.25
N LEU A 101 -5.38 -4.03 -1.49
CA LEU A 101 -4.24 -4.44 -0.69
C LEU A 101 -3.70 -5.74 -1.25
N ARG A 102 -2.39 -5.85 -1.32
CA ARG A 102 -1.73 -7.05 -1.79
C ARG A 102 -0.59 -7.40 -0.88
N LEU A 103 -0.44 -8.69 -0.66
CA LEU A 103 0.71 -9.23 0.04
C LEU A 103 1.59 -9.88 -1.00
N ILE A 104 2.80 -9.37 -1.15
CA ILE A 104 3.70 -9.76 -2.23
C ILE A 104 4.89 -10.48 -1.61
N ARG A 105 5.25 -11.64 -2.16
CA ARG A 105 6.44 -12.34 -1.70
C ARG A 105 7.68 -11.52 -2.02
N ALA A 106 8.54 -11.34 -1.02
CA ALA A 106 9.67 -10.43 -1.17
C ALA A 106 10.69 -10.92 -2.20
N GLY A 107 10.86 -12.23 -2.31
CA GLY A 107 11.92 -12.77 -3.16
C GLY A 107 11.63 -12.67 -4.65
N ASP A 108 10.42 -12.98 -5.07
CA ASP A 108 10.10 -13.08 -6.50
C ASP A 108 8.94 -12.19 -6.94
N GLY A 109 8.34 -11.43 -6.03
CA GLY A 109 7.26 -10.53 -6.40
C GLY A 109 5.93 -11.21 -6.63
N ARG A 110 5.80 -12.49 -6.29
CA ARG A 110 4.54 -13.20 -6.48
C ARG A 110 3.49 -12.67 -5.52
N ILE A 111 2.28 -12.46 -6.01
CA ILE A 111 1.17 -12.01 -5.17
C ILE A 111 0.69 -13.21 -4.38
N LEU A 112 0.78 -13.12 -3.06
CA LEU A 112 0.38 -14.19 -2.16
C LEU A 112 -1.08 -14.08 -1.78
N SER A 113 -1.59 -12.87 -1.64
CA SER A 113 -3.01 -12.64 -1.39
C SER A 113 -3.37 -11.22 -1.82
N ALA A 114 -4.65 -11.01 -2.05
CA ALA A 114 -5.16 -9.72 -2.49
C ALA A 114 -6.53 -9.48 -1.87
N TYR A 115 -6.78 -8.24 -1.49
CA TYR A 115 -8.05 -7.84 -0.89
C TYR A 115 -8.50 -6.56 -1.57
N ASP A 116 -9.73 -6.53 -2.04
CA ASP A 116 -10.35 -5.33 -2.58
C ASP A 116 -11.51 -4.95 -1.67
N PHE A 117 -11.60 -3.68 -1.32
CA PHE A 117 -12.72 -3.24 -0.51
C PHE A 117 -12.94 -1.74 -0.72
N THR A 118 -14.08 -1.26 -0.26
CA THR A 118 -14.43 0.15 -0.38
C THR A 118 -14.78 0.71 0.97
N ILE A 119 -14.54 2.00 1.13
CA ILE A 119 -15.04 2.75 2.26
C ILE A 119 -15.75 3.98 1.74
N LYS A 120 -16.68 4.53 2.55
CA LYS A 120 -17.41 5.71 2.13
C LYS A 120 -16.48 6.90 2.02
N ASN A 121 -16.63 7.66 0.95
CA ASN A 121 -15.89 8.89 0.77
C ASN A 121 -16.68 10.00 1.46
N ASP A 122 -16.34 10.26 2.71
CA ASP A 122 -17.00 11.30 3.46
C ASP A 122 -16.01 12.42 3.78
N ARG A 123 -16.46 13.36 4.59
CA ARG A 123 -15.65 14.53 4.87
C ARG A 123 -14.33 14.19 5.56
N ASN A 124 -14.36 13.21 6.46
CA ASN A 124 -13.14 12.80 7.16
C ASN A 124 -12.13 12.19 6.21
N ILE A 125 -12.60 11.37 5.30
CA ILE A 125 -11.72 10.75 4.30
C ILE A 125 -11.14 11.82 3.39
N SER A 126 -11.96 12.76 2.95
CA SER A 126 -11.49 13.81 2.05
C SER A 126 -10.37 14.65 2.66
N SER A 127 -10.42 14.85 3.98
CA SER A 127 -9.38 15.62 4.66
C SER A 127 -8.06 14.89 4.77
N LEU A 128 -8.04 13.57 4.54
CA LEU A 128 -6.83 12.75 4.64
C LEU A 128 -6.15 12.55 3.29
N THR A 129 -6.67 13.13 2.24
CA THR A 129 -6.09 13.01 0.92
C THR A 129 -5.59 14.36 0.45
N PRO A 130 -4.59 14.38 -0.43
CA PRO A 130 -4.14 15.66 -0.97
C PRO A 130 -5.25 16.29 -1.80
N PRO A 131 -5.25 17.60 -1.95
CA PRO A 131 -6.24 18.22 -2.81
C PRO A 131 -6.10 17.72 -4.24
N PRO A 132 -7.20 17.64 -4.97
CA PRO A 132 -7.12 17.19 -6.35
C PRO A 132 -6.24 18.13 -7.17
N VAL A 133 -5.57 17.57 -8.14
CA VAL A 133 -4.79 18.37 -9.07
C VAL A 133 -5.77 19.09 -9.97
N VAL A 134 -5.72 20.41 -9.93
CA VAL A 134 -6.59 21.20 -10.76
C VAL A 134 -5.87 21.52 -12.05
N HIS A 135 -6.45 21.06 -13.14
CA HIS A 135 -5.89 21.37 -14.44
C HIS A 135 -6.45 22.69 -14.86
N ILE A 136 -5.60 23.66 -14.72
CA ILE A 136 -6.08 24.86 -15.02
C ILE A 136 -6.28 25.06 -16.36
N ASN A 137 -6.46 24.78 -16.89
CA ASN A 137 -6.95 24.88 -17.91
C ASN A 137 -7.92 24.53 -18.03
N ALA A 138 -7.99 24.35 -17.93
CA ALA A 138 -8.69 23.95 -17.96
C ALA A 138 -9.68 24.44 -17.66
N GLY A 139 -9.97 24.79 -17.72
CA GLY A 139 -10.66 25.23 -17.35
C GLY A 139 -11.49 25.12 -16.65
N ASN A 140 -11.43 25.09 -16.37
CA ASN A 140 -11.93 25.34 -15.55
C ASN A 140 -11.80 25.80 -15.19
#